data_2a21f8bd06751b85a6f2357ecadeed7a
#
_entry.id   2a21f8bd06751b85a6f2357ecadeed7a
#
_cell.length_a   1.000
_cell.length_b   1.000
_cell.length_c   1.000
_cell.angle_alpha   90.00
_cell.angle_beta   90.00
_cell.angle_gamma   90.00
#
_symmetry.space_group_name_H-M   'P 1'
#
loop_
_entity.id
_entity.type
_entity.pdbx_description
1 polymer ?
#
loop_
_entity_poly.entity_id
_entity_poly.type
_entity_poly.pdbx_seq_one_letter_code
_entity_poly.pdbx_strand_id
1 'polypeptide(L)'
;MIESKKISKGNNFKILLLMSLLASSLTLITSNQSRAAECKPVKPRGQSVGSIKYGSRSMPIIPFTYPAGGVMEPQKTTKAAAISLRHMPLDSKLGTSVIAWHVDFNGCVNELNALLKKPVGHKFSITDEKGVKRNYVISEKFTVKKGNYKRSWFSLVGPRQLAMFTCSGPFEKGHYRNNEVLIAVPALDA
;
A
#
# COMPACT_ATOMS: atom_id res chain seq x y z
N MET A 1 -61.82 23.80 58.20
CA MET A 1 -61.67 25.22 57.81
C MET A 1 -61.32 25.18 56.35
N ILE A 2 -62.30 25.22 55.42
CA ILE A 2 -62.92 26.42 54.83
C ILE A 2 -61.82 27.28 54.21
N GLU A 3 -61.72 27.49 52.90
CA GLU A 3 -62.61 28.09 51.90
C GLU A 3 -61.98 27.83 50.52
N SER A 4 -62.57 27.38 49.50
CA SER A 4 -63.58 27.89 48.58
C SER A 4 -63.30 29.25 47.93
N LYS A 5 -63.17 29.24 46.61
CA LYS A 5 -63.59 30.21 45.58
C LYS A 5 -62.54 30.39 44.52
N LYS A 6 -62.79 30.58 43.24
CA LYS A 6 -64.01 30.84 42.48
C LYS A 6 -63.64 30.72 40.97
N ILE A 7 -64.52 30.19 40.19
CA ILE A 7 -64.50 30.12 38.74
C ILE A 7 -64.62 31.57 38.17
N SER A 8 -63.87 31.85 37.15
CA SER A 8 -64.18 32.94 36.21
C SER A 8 -64.03 32.50 34.76
N LYS A 9 -65.12 32.72 34.07
CA LYS A 9 -65.39 32.45 32.67
C LYS A 9 -64.63 33.40 31.73
N GLY A 10 -64.25 32.86 30.58
CA GLY A 10 -64.50 33.50 29.28
C GLY A 10 -63.39 34.32 28.71
N ASN A 11 -62.80 33.83 27.61
CA ASN A 11 -63.00 34.58 26.37
C ASN A 11 -62.47 33.78 25.18
N ASN A 12 -63.38 33.60 24.26
CA ASN A 12 -63.08 33.13 22.93
C ASN A 12 -62.12 34.11 22.24
N PHE A 13 -60.88 33.70 21.97
CA PHE A 13 -60.05 34.42 21.08
C PHE A 13 -59.74 33.55 19.86
N LYS A 14 -60.20 34.07 18.75
CA LYS A 14 -60.02 33.50 17.41
C LYS A 14 -58.58 33.18 17.17
N ILE A 15 -58.24 31.89 17.00
CA ILE A 15 -56.97 31.45 16.53
C ILE A 15 -56.94 31.69 15.02
N LEU A 16 -56.27 32.77 14.65
CA LEU A 16 -55.94 33.08 13.26
C LEU A 16 -54.91 32.06 12.79
N LEU A 17 -55.32 31.22 11.84
CA LEU A 17 -54.48 30.19 11.22
C LEU A 17 -53.44 30.91 10.35
N LEU A 18 -52.26 31.19 10.89
CA LEU A 18 -51.08 31.59 10.12
C LEU A 18 -50.40 30.31 9.63
N MET A 19 -50.75 29.90 8.42
CA MET A 19 -49.96 28.95 7.66
C MET A 19 -48.64 29.63 7.28
N SER A 20 -47.64 29.45 8.10
CA SER A 20 -46.26 29.72 7.69
C SER A 20 -45.81 28.55 6.76
N LEU A 21 -45.72 28.87 5.46
CA LEU A 21 -45.01 28.04 4.49
C LEU A 21 -43.53 27.95 4.92
N LEU A 22 -43.21 26.87 5.61
CA LEU A 22 -41.83 26.42 5.73
C LEU A 22 -41.39 25.84 4.37
N ALA A 23 -40.85 26.72 3.53
CA ALA A 23 -40.09 26.31 2.38
C ALA A 23 -38.85 25.56 2.87
N SER A 24 -38.97 24.23 2.98
CA SER A 24 -37.84 23.35 3.21
C SER A 24 -36.94 23.41 1.98
N SER A 25 -35.96 24.30 2.03
CA SER A 25 -34.83 24.28 1.11
C SER A 25 -34.09 22.96 1.32
N LEU A 26 -34.45 21.94 0.54
CA LEU A 26 -33.68 20.71 0.39
C LEU A 26 -32.37 21.12 -0.31
N THR A 27 -31.35 21.52 0.45
CA THR A 27 -30.00 21.60 -0.05
C THR A 27 -29.59 20.17 -0.42
N LEU A 28 -29.65 19.88 -1.71
CA LEU A 28 -28.96 18.74 -2.31
C LEU A 28 -27.48 18.89 -2.01
N ILE A 29 -27.05 18.30 -0.87
CA ILE A 29 -25.64 18.04 -0.64
C ILE A 29 -25.25 17.01 -1.70
N THR A 30 -24.82 17.49 -2.87
CA THR A 30 -24.08 16.68 -3.82
C THR A 30 -22.79 16.31 -3.12
N SER A 31 -22.80 15.17 -2.42
CA SER A 31 -21.59 14.54 -1.97
C SER A 31 -20.75 14.29 -3.21
N ASN A 32 -19.73 15.11 -3.45
CA ASN A 32 -18.61 14.78 -4.31
C ASN A 32 -17.91 13.57 -3.68
N GLN A 33 -18.54 12.40 -3.77
CA GLN A 33 -17.81 11.16 -3.64
C GLN A 33 -16.84 11.15 -4.81
N SER A 34 -15.58 11.50 -4.52
CA SER A 34 -14.49 11.19 -5.43
C SER A 34 -14.56 9.68 -5.64
N ARG A 35 -15.14 9.26 -6.77
CA ARG A 35 -15.14 7.86 -7.17
C ARG A 35 -13.68 7.44 -7.15
N ALA A 36 -13.31 6.61 -6.19
CA ALA A 36 -12.04 5.93 -6.24
C ALA A 36 -11.95 5.29 -7.63
N ALA A 37 -10.89 5.60 -8.36
CA ALA A 37 -10.73 5.10 -9.72
C ALA A 37 -10.89 3.57 -9.69
N GLU A 38 -11.74 3.04 -10.56
CA GLU A 38 -11.98 1.61 -10.66
C GLU A 38 -10.65 0.89 -10.91
N CYS A 39 -10.35 -0.14 -10.12
CA CYS A 39 -9.13 -0.93 -10.29
C CYS A 39 -9.17 -1.67 -11.64
N LYS A 40 -8.26 -1.35 -12.53
CA LYS A 40 -8.05 -2.04 -13.79
C LYS A 40 -6.69 -2.75 -13.78
N PRO A 41 -6.64 -4.03 -13.34
CA PRO A 41 -5.38 -4.73 -13.18
C PRO A 41 -4.70 -4.96 -14.53
N VAL A 42 -3.40 -4.68 -14.58
CA VAL A 42 -2.56 -4.93 -15.75
C VAL A 42 -1.79 -6.23 -15.52
N LYS A 43 -1.89 -7.17 -16.46
CA LYS A 43 -1.12 -8.41 -16.40
C LYS A 43 0.37 -8.13 -16.55
N PRO A 44 1.24 -8.76 -15.73
CA PRO A 44 2.68 -8.66 -15.91
C PRO A 44 3.09 -9.30 -17.24
N ARG A 45 4.16 -8.78 -17.85
CA ARG A 45 4.76 -9.30 -19.08
C ARG A 45 6.09 -9.97 -18.76
N GLY A 46 6.42 -11.03 -19.52
CA GLY A 46 7.66 -11.79 -19.35
C GLY A 46 7.51 -12.99 -18.43
N GLN A 47 8.54 -13.82 -18.42
CA GLN A 47 8.60 -15.02 -17.61
C GLN A 47 8.94 -14.67 -16.15
N SER A 48 8.25 -15.31 -15.21
CA SER A 48 8.58 -15.20 -13.80
C SER A 48 9.86 -15.99 -13.49
N VAL A 49 10.77 -15.36 -12.74
CA VAL A 49 12.00 -16.01 -12.22
C VAL A 49 11.84 -16.45 -10.76
N GLY A 50 10.63 -16.44 -10.26
CA GLY A 50 10.31 -16.86 -8.89
C GLY A 50 9.05 -16.24 -8.37
N SER A 51 8.79 -16.42 -7.08
CA SER A 51 7.64 -15.85 -6.39
C SER A 51 7.95 -15.48 -4.95
N ILE A 52 7.22 -14.48 -4.43
CA ILE A 52 7.19 -14.14 -3.00
C ILE A 52 5.92 -14.75 -2.41
N LYS A 53 6.06 -15.54 -1.34
CA LYS A 53 4.94 -16.07 -0.59
C LYS A 53 4.92 -15.51 0.82
N TYR A 54 3.78 -14.96 1.25
CA TYR A 54 3.55 -14.39 2.57
C TYR A 54 2.11 -14.70 3.02
N GLY A 55 2.00 -15.46 4.09
CA GLY A 55 0.72 -16.07 4.48
C GLY A 55 0.18 -16.98 3.37
N SER A 56 -1.09 -16.85 3.03
CA SER A 56 -1.74 -17.58 1.93
C SER A 56 -1.51 -16.97 0.53
N ARG A 57 -0.88 -15.80 0.45
CA ARG A 57 -0.69 -15.05 -0.80
C ARG A 57 0.62 -15.40 -1.47
N SER A 58 0.62 -15.36 -2.80
CA SER A 58 1.82 -15.53 -3.61
C SER A 58 1.82 -14.53 -4.75
N MET A 59 2.97 -13.91 -5.03
CA MET A 59 3.14 -12.94 -6.10
C MET A 59 4.34 -13.32 -6.96
N PRO A 60 4.21 -13.36 -8.30
CA PRO A 60 5.32 -13.63 -9.20
C PRO A 60 6.36 -12.52 -9.16
N ILE A 61 7.61 -12.90 -9.41
CA ILE A 61 8.75 -11.99 -9.53
C ILE A 61 9.18 -11.99 -10.99
N ILE A 62 9.15 -10.82 -11.63
CA ILE A 62 9.52 -10.64 -13.03
C ILE A 62 10.87 -9.90 -13.09
N PRO A 63 11.84 -10.35 -13.93
CA PRO A 63 13.09 -9.64 -14.08
C PRO A 63 12.90 -8.30 -14.78
N PHE A 64 13.68 -7.28 -14.38
CA PHE A 64 13.75 -6.00 -15.08
C PHE A 64 15.18 -5.44 -15.05
N THR A 65 15.46 -4.53 -15.98
CA THR A 65 16.70 -3.79 -16.02
C THR A 65 16.41 -2.30 -16.10
N TYR A 66 17.41 -1.48 -15.74
CA TYR A 66 17.39 -0.03 -15.85
C TYR A 66 18.82 0.47 -16.10
N PRO A 67 19.03 1.64 -16.75
CA PRO A 67 20.37 2.17 -17.03
C PRO A 67 21.15 2.47 -15.74
N ALA A 68 22.47 2.50 -15.83
CA ALA A 68 23.33 2.92 -14.73
C ALA A 68 22.99 4.36 -14.33
N GLY A 69 22.83 4.62 -13.03
CA GLY A 69 22.40 5.92 -12.53
C GLY A 69 20.93 6.27 -12.84
N GLY A 70 20.19 5.38 -13.52
CA GLY A 70 18.79 5.58 -13.85
C GLY A 70 17.83 5.24 -12.72
N VAL A 71 16.57 5.59 -12.94
CA VAL A 71 15.50 5.31 -12.00
C VAL A 71 15.11 3.82 -12.09
N MET A 72 14.99 3.19 -10.94
CA MET A 72 14.48 1.83 -10.80
C MET A 72 12.94 1.85 -10.96
N GLU A 73 12.48 1.60 -12.19
CA GLU A 73 11.05 1.59 -12.52
C GLU A 73 10.64 0.19 -13.01
N PRO A 74 9.99 -0.62 -12.17
CA PRO A 74 9.46 -1.92 -12.58
C PRO A 74 8.31 -1.77 -13.58
N GLN A 75 7.86 -2.89 -14.17
CA GLN A 75 6.70 -2.89 -15.05
C GLN A 75 5.46 -2.28 -14.36
N LYS A 76 4.68 -1.52 -15.11
CA LYS A 76 3.46 -0.83 -14.66
C LYS A 76 2.33 -1.83 -14.37
N THR A 77 2.48 -2.58 -13.29
CA THR A 77 1.51 -3.57 -12.79
C THR A 77 1.54 -3.66 -11.27
N THR A 78 0.41 -4.04 -10.67
CA THR A 78 0.32 -4.39 -9.24
C THR A 78 0.21 -5.90 -9.02
N LYS A 79 0.35 -6.71 -10.09
CA LYS A 79 0.21 -8.18 -10.07
C LYS A 79 1.56 -8.90 -10.10
N ALA A 80 2.66 -8.17 -10.00
CA ALA A 80 4.00 -8.73 -9.87
C ALA A 80 4.89 -7.84 -9.03
N ALA A 81 5.91 -8.43 -8.41
CA ALA A 81 7.14 -7.77 -8.02
C ALA A 81 8.15 -7.86 -9.16
N ALA A 82 9.18 -7.06 -9.11
CA ALA A 82 10.23 -7.07 -10.10
C ALA A 82 11.60 -7.25 -9.44
N ILE A 83 12.47 -8.08 -9.98
CA ILE A 83 13.87 -8.22 -9.53
C ILE A 83 14.80 -7.53 -10.50
N SER A 84 15.70 -6.74 -9.97
CA SER A 84 16.72 -6.04 -10.73
C SER A 84 17.81 -7.00 -11.22
N LEU A 85 18.00 -7.07 -12.54
CA LEU A 85 19.09 -7.83 -13.17
C LEU A 85 20.50 -7.18 -12.97
N ARG A 86 20.57 -6.00 -12.37
CA ARG A 86 21.84 -5.33 -12.03
C ARG A 86 22.41 -5.77 -10.68
N HIS A 87 21.69 -6.57 -9.92
CA HIS A 87 22.03 -7.03 -8.59
C HIS A 87 22.01 -8.55 -8.52
N MET A 88 22.14 -9.10 -7.33
CA MET A 88 22.25 -10.55 -7.18
C MET A 88 20.90 -11.25 -7.51
N PRO A 89 20.94 -12.39 -8.23
CA PRO A 89 19.74 -13.18 -8.50
C PRO A 89 19.19 -13.82 -7.23
N LEU A 90 17.95 -14.34 -7.31
CA LEU A 90 17.26 -14.95 -6.15
C LEU A 90 17.98 -16.18 -5.58
N ASP A 91 18.75 -16.89 -6.37
CA ASP A 91 19.49 -18.10 -5.97
C ASP A 91 20.92 -17.80 -5.48
N SER A 92 21.38 -16.52 -5.50
CA SER A 92 22.69 -16.14 -5.02
C SER A 92 22.91 -16.55 -3.56
N LYS A 93 24.14 -16.95 -3.25
CA LYS A 93 24.56 -17.26 -1.87
C LYS A 93 25.09 -16.05 -1.10
N LEU A 94 25.33 -14.92 -1.78
CA LEU A 94 25.90 -13.71 -1.22
C LEU A 94 25.31 -12.45 -1.84
N GLY A 95 25.60 -11.30 -1.24
CA GLY A 95 25.18 -9.98 -1.75
C GLY A 95 23.66 -9.72 -1.66
N THR A 96 23.21 -8.68 -2.31
CA THR A 96 21.84 -8.19 -2.23
C THR A 96 21.06 -8.47 -3.52
N SER A 97 19.95 -9.20 -3.40
CA SER A 97 18.90 -9.24 -4.44
C SER A 97 17.98 -8.04 -4.23
N VAL A 98 17.83 -7.21 -5.27
CA VAL A 98 17.00 -6.00 -5.21
C VAL A 98 15.66 -6.25 -5.87
N ILE A 99 14.59 -6.10 -5.10
CA ILE A 99 13.21 -6.31 -5.52
C ILE A 99 12.46 -4.99 -5.40
N ALA A 100 11.62 -4.67 -6.39
CA ALA A 100 10.78 -3.49 -6.38
C ALA A 100 9.36 -3.81 -6.84
N TRP A 101 8.38 -3.00 -6.40
CA TRP A 101 7.01 -3.06 -6.90
C TRP A 101 6.35 -1.69 -6.83
N HIS A 102 5.33 -1.48 -7.64
CA HIS A 102 4.47 -0.31 -7.51
C HIS A 102 3.56 -0.47 -6.29
N VAL A 103 3.50 0.54 -5.43
CA VAL A 103 2.58 0.56 -4.28
C VAL A 103 1.13 0.49 -4.76
N ASP A 104 0.84 1.20 -5.84
CA ASP A 104 -0.40 1.16 -6.59
C ASP A 104 -0.15 1.46 -8.08
N PHE A 105 -1.08 1.09 -8.92
CA PHE A 105 -1.09 1.43 -10.33
C PHE A 105 -2.50 1.22 -10.91
N ASN A 106 -2.96 2.18 -11.71
CA ASN A 106 -4.23 2.10 -12.44
C ASN A 106 -5.45 1.78 -11.54
N GLY A 107 -5.53 2.45 -10.39
CA GLY A 107 -6.58 2.25 -9.38
C GLY A 107 -6.44 0.97 -8.54
N CYS A 108 -5.44 0.13 -8.83
CA CYS A 108 -5.19 -1.11 -8.09
C CYS A 108 -4.08 -0.92 -7.07
N VAL A 109 -4.27 -1.48 -5.88
CA VAL A 109 -3.24 -1.56 -4.83
C VAL A 109 -2.48 -2.88 -4.95
N ASN A 110 -1.16 -2.83 -4.78
CA ASN A 110 -0.34 -4.04 -4.79
C ASN A 110 -0.51 -4.83 -3.49
N GLU A 111 -0.73 -6.12 -3.62
CA GLU A 111 -0.95 -6.98 -2.45
C GLU A 111 0.30 -7.14 -1.57
N LEU A 112 1.51 -6.97 -2.12
CA LEU A 112 2.77 -6.96 -1.35
C LEU A 112 2.84 -5.84 -0.32
N ASN A 113 2.02 -4.79 -0.45
CA ASN A 113 1.93 -3.75 0.58
C ASN A 113 1.54 -4.31 1.96
N ALA A 114 0.98 -5.51 2.02
CA ALA A 114 0.74 -6.21 3.27
C ALA A 114 2.02 -6.48 4.06
N LEU A 115 3.17 -6.66 3.39
CA LEU A 115 4.48 -6.81 4.06
C LEU A 115 4.93 -5.53 4.74
N LEU A 116 4.57 -4.35 4.20
CA LEU A 116 4.90 -3.06 4.82
C LEU A 116 4.29 -2.90 6.21
N LYS A 117 3.15 -3.56 6.46
CA LYS A 117 2.45 -3.52 7.75
C LYS A 117 2.98 -4.54 8.75
N LYS A 118 3.88 -5.44 8.33
CA LYS A 118 4.44 -6.47 9.21
C LYS A 118 5.59 -5.92 10.02
N PRO A 119 5.79 -6.37 11.27
CA PRO A 119 6.92 -5.94 12.09
C PRO A 119 8.24 -6.53 11.59
N VAL A 120 9.36 -5.97 12.05
CA VAL A 120 10.66 -6.64 12.03
C VAL A 120 10.52 -8.00 12.75
N GLY A 121 11.18 -9.02 12.24
CA GLY A 121 11.02 -10.41 12.70
C GLY A 121 9.95 -11.21 11.92
N HIS A 122 9.10 -10.58 11.11
CA HIS A 122 8.11 -11.30 10.32
C HIS A 122 8.78 -12.17 9.24
N LYS A 123 8.36 -13.44 9.17
CA LYS A 123 8.87 -14.42 8.20
C LYS A 123 8.02 -14.46 6.93
N PHE A 124 8.69 -14.58 5.78
CA PHE A 124 8.09 -14.86 4.47
C PHE A 124 9.03 -15.72 3.65
N SER A 125 8.63 -16.19 2.49
CA SER A 125 9.50 -17.00 1.65
C SER A 125 9.55 -16.52 0.21
N ILE A 126 10.69 -16.79 -0.43
CA ILE A 126 10.88 -16.66 -1.87
C ILE A 126 11.15 -18.04 -2.44
N THR A 127 10.49 -18.36 -3.54
CA THR A 127 10.78 -19.53 -4.36
C THR A 127 11.42 -19.02 -5.64
N ASP A 128 12.59 -19.54 -6.01
CA ASP A 128 13.28 -19.18 -7.25
C ASP A 128 12.72 -19.95 -8.47
N GLU A 129 13.24 -19.68 -9.65
CA GLU A 129 12.83 -20.34 -10.91
C GLU A 129 13.07 -21.85 -10.95
N LYS A 130 14.00 -22.35 -10.12
CA LYS A 130 14.29 -23.78 -9.93
C LYS A 130 13.37 -24.45 -8.91
N GLY A 131 12.40 -23.72 -8.35
CA GLY A 131 11.49 -24.21 -7.33
C GLY A 131 12.10 -24.27 -5.93
N VAL A 132 13.32 -23.77 -5.73
CA VAL A 132 13.97 -23.78 -4.40
C VAL A 132 13.40 -22.68 -3.53
N LYS A 133 12.73 -23.10 -2.46
CA LYS A 133 12.15 -22.21 -1.46
C LYS A 133 13.20 -21.79 -0.43
N ARG A 134 13.25 -20.50 -0.13
CA ARG A 134 14.09 -19.90 0.91
C ARG A 134 13.28 -19.04 1.83
N ASN A 135 13.47 -19.22 3.12
CA ASN A 135 12.80 -18.44 4.15
C ASN A 135 13.62 -17.20 4.48
N TYR A 136 12.93 -16.08 4.63
CA TYR A 136 13.50 -14.79 4.99
C TYR A 136 12.78 -14.21 6.19
N VAL A 137 13.47 -13.37 6.94
CA VAL A 137 12.93 -12.58 8.04
C VAL A 137 13.20 -11.10 7.76
N ILE A 138 12.21 -10.24 7.94
CA ILE A 138 12.40 -8.78 7.87
C ILE A 138 13.33 -8.39 9.01
N SER A 139 14.52 -7.89 8.67
CA SER A 139 15.53 -7.45 9.66
C SER A 139 15.47 -5.95 9.92
N GLU A 140 15.12 -5.15 8.92
CA GLU A 140 15.06 -3.70 9.04
C GLU A 140 13.97 -3.12 8.13
N LYS A 141 13.46 -1.93 8.52
CA LYS A 141 12.49 -1.16 7.75
C LYS A 141 12.88 0.31 7.75
N PHE A 142 12.73 0.96 6.61
CA PHE A 142 13.05 2.38 6.45
C PHE A 142 12.01 3.08 5.60
N THR A 143 11.70 4.33 5.96
CA THR A 143 11.05 5.29 5.04
C THR A 143 12.09 6.33 4.67
N VAL A 144 12.40 6.47 3.39
CA VAL A 144 13.44 7.40 2.92
C VAL A 144 12.92 8.27 1.78
N LYS A 145 13.44 9.49 1.66
CA LYS A 145 13.24 10.29 0.44
C LYS A 145 13.86 9.58 -0.74
N LYS A 146 13.22 9.65 -1.91
CA LYS A 146 13.77 9.10 -3.15
C LYS A 146 15.18 9.65 -3.41
N GLY A 147 16.10 8.75 -3.74
CA GLY A 147 17.52 9.07 -3.95
C GLY A 147 18.40 8.97 -2.69
N ASN A 148 17.83 8.95 -1.50
CA ASN A 148 18.60 8.83 -0.25
C ASN A 148 18.73 7.36 0.18
N TYR A 149 19.48 6.58 -0.59
CA TYR A 149 19.64 5.14 -0.37
C TYR A 149 21.01 4.81 0.23
N LYS A 150 21.05 3.83 1.13
CA LYS A 150 22.32 3.28 1.63
C LYS A 150 22.96 2.41 0.57
N ARG A 151 24.28 2.57 0.34
CA ARG A 151 25.03 1.74 -0.62
C ARG A 151 24.98 0.24 -0.29
N SER A 152 24.93 -0.11 1.00
CA SER A 152 24.81 -1.50 1.46
C SER A 152 23.55 -2.22 0.95
N TRP A 153 22.49 -1.48 0.61
CA TRP A 153 21.25 -2.06 0.05
C TRP A 153 21.40 -2.56 -1.40
N PHE A 154 22.54 -2.27 -2.03
CA PHE A 154 22.85 -2.62 -3.42
C PHE A 154 24.17 -3.40 -3.54
N SER A 155 24.68 -3.94 -2.42
CA SER A 155 25.96 -4.62 -2.40
C SER A 155 25.93 -5.92 -3.21
N LEU A 156 26.93 -6.15 -4.05
CA LEU A 156 27.13 -7.40 -4.76
C LEU A 156 27.93 -8.43 -3.96
N VAL A 157 28.43 -8.02 -2.80
CA VAL A 157 29.27 -8.84 -1.90
C VAL A 157 28.70 -8.83 -0.49
N GLY A 158 29.27 -9.67 0.39
CA GLY A 158 28.82 -9.78 1.77
C GLY A 158 27.69 -10.79 1.96
N PRO A 159 27.10 -10.84 3.15
CA PRO A 159 26.04 -11.77 3.46
C PRO A 159 24.84 -11.62 2.53
N ARG A 160 24.18 -12.74 2.22
CA ARG A 160 22.94 -12.75 1.44
C ARG A 160 21.87 -11.91 2.14
N GLN A 161 21.23 -11.02 1.37
CA GLN A 161 20.05 -10.27 1.81
C GLN A 161 19.14 -9.90 0.65
N LEU A 162 17.93 -9.49 0.99
CA LEU A 162 17.00 -8.84 0.09
C LEU A 162 16.88 -7.38 0.47
N ALA A 163 16.90 -6.48 -0.52
CA ALA A 163 16.47 -5.11 -0.37
C ALA A 163 15.21 -4.90 -1.23
N MET A 164 14.09 -4.61 -0.58
CA MET A 164 12.77 -4.58 -1.20
C MET A 164 12.22 -3.16 -1.16
N PHE A 165 11.89 -2.60 -2.32
CA PHE A 165 11.52 -1.20 -2.50
C PHE A 165 10.10 -1.03 -3.03
N THR A 166 9.37 -0.06 -2.48
CA THR A 166 8.15 0.47 -3.08
C THR A 166 8.02 1.96 -2.79
N CYS A 167 7.11 2.61 -3.50
CA CYS A 167 6.81 4.02 -3.27
C CYS A 167 5.99 4.24 -2.02
N SER A 168 6.14 5.42 -1.38
CA SER A 168 5.35 5.82 -0.21
C SER A 168 5.30 7.34 -0.02
N GLY A 169 4.57 7.78 1.01
CA GLY A 169 4.43 9.18 1.38
C GLY A 169 3.48 9.96 0.48
N PRO A 170 3.54 11.29 0.49
CA PRO A 170 2.66 12.11 -0.32
C PRO A 170 2.85 11.86 -1.83
N PHE A 171 1.71 11.81 -2.55
CA PHE A 171 1.69 11.77 -4.00
C PHE A 171 1.59 13.20 -4.54
N GLU A 172 2.64 13.70 -5.16
CA GLU A 172 2.75 15.07 -5.64
C GLU A 172 3.35 15.09 -7.04
N LYS A 173 2.78 15.93 -7.91
CA LYS A 173 3.27 16.10 -9.31
C LYS A 173 3.45 14.77 -10.06
N GLY A 174 2.53 13.82 -9.85
CA GLY A 174 2.53 12.54 -10.55
C GLY A 174 3.46 11.47 -9.98
N HIS A 175 4.06 11.67 -8.80
CA HIS A 175 4.91 10.67 -8.16
C HIS A 175 4.88 10.74 -6.64
N TYR A 176 5.18 9.62 -5.99
CA TYR A 176 5.39 9.54 -4.55
C TYR A 176 6.74 10.15 -4.16
N ARG A 177 6.80 10.83 -3.03
CA ARG A 177 8.00 11.53 -2.54
C ARG A 177 9.02 10.60 -1.89
N ASN A 178 8.57 9.52 -1.30
CA ASN A 178 9.39 8.61 -0.52
C ASN A 178 9.40 7.19 -1.10
N ASN A 179 10.30 6.36 -0.56
CA ASN A 179 10.24 4.91 -0.67
C ASN A 179 10.16 4.28 0.72
N GLU A 180 9.38 3.20 0.81
CA GLU A 180 9.55 2.19 1.85
C GLU A 180 10.60 1.19 1.40
N VAL A 181 11.49 0.85 2.33
CA VAL A 181 12.55 -0.14 2.10
C VAL A 181 12.48 -1.19 3.20
N LEU A 182 12.32 -2.45 2.80
CA LEU A 182 12.43 -3.60 3.70
C LEU A 182 13.75 -4.30 3.42
N ILE A 183 14.55 -4.50 4.44
CA ILE A 183 15.71 -5.39 4.38
C ILE A 183 15.31 -6.71 5.00
N ALA A 184 15.60 -7.81 4.31
CA ALA A 184 15.33 -9.14 4.82
C ALA A 184 16.56 -10.04 4.65
N VAL A 185 16.83 -10.83 5.67
CA VAL A 185 17.94 -11.78 5.70
C VAL A 185 17.42 -13.21 5.73
N PRO A 186 18.21 -14.22 5.33
CA PRO A 186 17.82 -15.61 5.49
C PRO A 186 17.35 -15.87 6.93
N ALA A 187 16.18 -16.48 7.07
CA ALA A 187 15.75 -16.96 8.37
C ALA A 187 16.66 -18.13 8.77
N LEU A 188 17.18 -18.12 9.98
CA LEU A 188 17.81 -19.29 10.53
C LEU A 188 16.72 -20.38 10.61
N ASP A 189 16.99 -21.53 10.02
CA ASP A 189 16.14 -22.70 10.19
C ASP A 189 16.24 -23.10 11.67
N ALA A 190 15.07 -23.13 12.34
CA ALA A 190 14.96 -23.54 13.73
C ALA A 190 14.95 -25.06 13.81
#